data_54c8c8442c6836aae07e8b3c91dd87ac
#
_entry.id   54c8c8442c6836aae07e8b3c91dd87ac
#
_cell.length_a   1.000
_cell.length_b   1.000
_cell.length_c   1.000
_cell.angle_alpha   90.00
_cell.angle_beta   90.00
_cell.angle_gamma   90.00
#
_symmetry.space_group_name_H-M   'P 1'
#
loop_
_entity.id
_entity.type
_entity.pdbx_description
1 polymer ?
#
loop_
_entity_poly.entity_id
_entity_poly.type
_entity_poly.pdbx_seq_one_letter_code
_entity_poly.pdbx_strand_id
1 'polypeptide(L)'
;MKLQLDKESFLKFFNINDIDIKEKSFLCAVSGGVDSMVLYDLMIKCNLNFSVASCNYKSRKESDNEIEMIKSICAENKINFHSEIFRIDKQSTGKSFQMLAREKRYKWFKNLMNEFSYDYLVTAHHADDNIETILLNFSRTTGFKGLLGIPESKNQILRPMLSFEKEIIINYAKKNKIKWSEDSSNKTNLYNRNKIRKNILPILKEINPSFIHSISTSVNRLRLTENFINDKLDKFL
;
A
#
# COMPACT_ATOMS: atom_id res chain seq x y z
N MET A 1 -19.53 14.40 3.03
CA MET A 1 -19.83 13.17 2.23
C MET A 1 -18.83 12.10 2.63
N LYS A 2 -19.27 10.90 3.07
CA LYS A 2 -18.31 9.80 3.35
C LYS A 2 -17.64 9.39 2.05
N LEU A 3 -16.32 9.29 2.05
CA LEU A 3 -15.54 8.84 0.90
C LEU A 3 -15.99 7.39 0.57
N GLN A 4 -16.41 7.15 -0.67
CA GLN A 4 -16.77 5.83 -1.15
C GLN A 4 -15.67 5.31 -2.05
N LEU A 5 -15.29 4.02 -1.90
CA LEU A 5 -14.36 3.37 -2.81
C LEU A 5 -15.14 2.77 -3.98
N ASP A 6 -14.89 3.29 -5.17
CA ASP A 6 -15.46 2.84 -6.43
C ASP A 6 -14.49 3.16 -7.58
N LYS A 7 -14.90 2.86 -8.81
CA LYS A 7 -14.09 3.10 -10.00
C LYS A 7 -13.74 4.59 -10.17
N GLU A 8 -14.69 5.47 -9.95
CA GLU A 8 -14.49 6.91 -10.16
C GLU A 8 -13.53 7.50 -9.15
N SER A 9 -13.73 7.21 -7.85
CA SER A 9 -12.84 7.67 -6.78
C SER A 9 -11.42 7.09 -6.90
N PHE A 10 -11.29 5.87 -7.41
CA PHE A 10 -9.99 5.26 -7.67
C PHE A 10 -9.27 5.94 -8.85
N LEU A 11 -9.96 6.21 -9.96
CA LEU A 11 -9.40 6.89 -11.13
C LEU A 11 -9.01 8.34 -10.84
N LYS A 12 -9.70 9.00 -9.91
CA LYS A 12 -9.39 10.36 -9.49
C LYS A 12 -7.93 10.51 -9.02
N PHE A 13 -7.36 9.47 -8.40
CA PHE A 13 -5.95 9.47 -8.00
C PHE A 13 -5.02 9.67 -9.21
N PHE A 14 -5.24 8.95 -10.30
CA PHE A 14 -4.40 9.04 -11.50
C PHE A 14 -4.54 10.39 -12.19
N ASN A 15 -5.76 10.92 -12.26
CA ASN A 15 -6.03 12.23 -12.82
C ASN A 15 -5.34 13.36 -12.04
N ILE A 16 -5.37 13.31 -10.69
CA ILE A 16 -4.71 14.32 -9.83
C ILE A 16 -3.18 14.28 -9.98
N ASN A 17 -2.62 13.12 -10.29
CA ASN A 17 -1.18 12.94 -10.46
C ASN A 17 -0.72 13.02 -11.93
N ASP A 18 -1.58 13.49 -12.84
CA ASP A 18 -1.30 13.62 -14.28
C ASP A 18 -0.79 12.34 -14.94
N ILE A 19 -1.35 11.18 -14.53
CA ILE A 19 -0.96 9.86 -15.05
C ILE A 19 -1.99 9.40 -16.07
N ASP A 20 -1.63 9.34 -17.34
CA ASP A 20 -2.47 8.74 -18.38
C ASP A 20 -2.45 7.21 -18.27
N ILE A 21 -3.51 6.65 -17.72
CA ILE A 21 -3.63 5.20 -17.53
C ILE A 21 -3.69 4.38 -18.83
N LYS A 22 -3.94 5.01 -19.99
CA LYS A 22 -4.02 4.33 -21.28
C LYS A 22 -2.64 4.11 -21.90
N GLU A 23 -1.71 5.02 -21.61
CA GLU A 23 -0.34 4.98 -22.14
C GLU A 23 0.65 4.30 -21.21
N LYS A 24 0.26 4.08 -19.94
CA LYS A 24 1.14 3.57 -18.90
C LYS A 24 0.90 2.10 -18.58
N SER A 25 2.00 1.42 -18.25
CA SER A 25 2.02 0.03 -17.79
C SER A 25 2.33 -0.04 -16.31
N PHE A 26 1.64 -0.93 -15.59
CA PHE A 26 1.72 -1.00 -14.14
C PHE A 26 2.14 -2.38 -13.65
N LEU A 27 2.94 -2.41 -12.58
CA LEU A 27 3.22 -3.62 -11.80
C LEU A 27 2.41 -3.54 -10.50
N CYS A 28 1.40 -4.40 -10.33
CA CYS A 28 0.55 -4.44 -9.13
C CYS A 28 1.13 -5.42 -8.10
N ALA A 29 1.50 -4.91 -6.91
CA ALA A 29 1.96 -5.76 -5.81
C ALA A 29 0.76 -6.39 -5.09
N VAL A 30 0.58 -7.71 -5.25
CA VAL A 30 -0.54 -8.47 -4.66
C VAL A 30 -0.01 -9.50 -3.66
N SER A 31 -0.49 -9.45 -2.42
CA SER A 31 -0.11 -10.37 -1.34
C SER A 31 -1.17 -11.43 -1.01
N GLY A 32 -2.34 -11.37 -1.64
CA GLY A 32 -3.49 -12.22 -1.31
C GLY A 32 -4.36 -11.70 -0.18
N GLY A 33 -3.90 -10.72 0.61
CA GLY A 33 -4.71 -10.07 1.64
C GLY A 33 -5.74 -9.11 1.06
N VAL A 34 -6.78 -8.77 1.84
CA VAL A 34 -7.95 -8.00 1.39
C VAL A 34 -7.57 -6.70 0.66
N ASP A 35 -6.59 -5.93 1.16
CA ASP A 35 -6.21 -4.65 0.55
C ASP A 35 -5.67 -4.83 -0.86
N SER A 36 -4.77 -5.79 -1.04
CA SER A 36 -4.15 -6.06 -2.33
C SER A 36 -5.12 -6.70 -3.33
N MET A 37 -6.08 -7.50 -2.85
CA MET A 37 -7.11 -8.09 -3.71
C MET A 37 -8.15 -7.05 -4.14
N VAL A 38 -8.47 -6.07 -3.28
CA VAL A 38 -9.31 -4.92 -3.66
C VAL A 38 -8.60 -4.03 -4.67
N LEU A 39 -7.30 -3.77 -4.48
CA LEU A 39 -6.51 -3.04 -5.47
C LEU A 39 -6.53 -3.73 -6.83
N TYR A 40 -6.29 -5.05 -6.86
CA TYR A 40 -6.37 -5.87 -8.07
C TYR A 40 -7.73 -5.74 -8.77
N ASP A 41 -8.83 -5.89 -8.04
CA ASP A 41 -10.19 -5.77 -8.58
C ASP A 41 -10.46 -4.37 -9.18
N LEU A 42 -10.02 -3.32 -8.50
CA LEU A 42 -10.16 -1.95 -9.00
C LEU A 42 -9.34 -1.73 -10.29
N MET A 43 -8.12 -2.26 -10.37
CA MET A 43 -7.30 -2.15 -11.57
C MET A 43 -7.95 -2.86 -12.76
N ILE A 44 -8.55 -4.05 -12.56
CA ILE A 44 -9.36 -4.76 -13.58
C ILE A 44 -10.55 -3.89 -14.00
N LYS A 45 -11.37 -3.44 -13.06
CA LYS A 45 -12.58 -2.66 -13.34
C LYS A 45 -12.30 -1.35 -14.06
N CYS A 46 -11.12 -0.78 -13.83
CA CYS A 46 -10.67 0.45 -14.50
C CYS A 46 -9.97 0.19 -15.83
N ASN A 47 -9.83 -1.08 -16.26
CA ASN A 47 -9.15 -1.48 -17.49
C ASN A 47 -7.72 -0.95 -17.59
N LEU A 48 -6.94 -0.97 -16.48
CA LEU A 48 -5.55 -0.60 -16.51
C LEU A 48 -4.71 -1.70 -17.19
N ASN A 49 -3.66 -1.30 -17.91
CA ASN A 49 -2.65 -2.22 -18.43
C ASN A 49 -1.67 -2.59 -17.32
N PHE A 50 -1.83 -3.77 -16.70
CA PHE A 50 -0.98 -4.17 -15.58
C PHE A 50 -0.63 -5.65 -15.57
N SER A 51 0.44 -5.95 -14.83
CA SER A 51 0.83 -7.31 -14.42
C SER A 51 0.88 -7.39 -12.90
N VAL A 52 0.80 -8.60 -12.37
CA VAL A 52 0.82 -8.84 -10.92
C VAL A 52 2.18 -9.35 -10.47
N ALA A 53 2.68 -8.84 -9.36
CA ALA A 53 3.87 -9.34 -8.66
C ALA A 53 3.53 -9.79 -7.23
N SER A 54 3.82 -11.04 -6.90
CA SER A 54 3.56 -11.62 -5.58
C SER A 54 4.81 -12.23 -4.96
N CYS A 55 5.06 -11.92 -3.68
CA CYS A 55 6.23 -12.40 -2.93
C CYS A 55 5.85 -13.53 -1.99
N ASN A 56 6.52 -14.68 -2.12
CA ASN A 56 6.39 -15.79 -1.18
C ASN A 56 7.60 -15.83 -0.24
N TYR A 57 7.36 -15.64 1.05
CA TYR A 57 8.43 -15.69 2.07
C TYR A 57 8.56 -17.07 2.73
N LYS A 58 7.75 -18.05 2.33
CA LYS A 58 7.71 -19.39 2.97
C LYS A 58 7.59 -19.31 4.51
N SER A 59 6.97 -18.23 4.99
CA SER A 59 6.83 -17.99 6.43
C SER A 59 5.73 -18.83 7.08
N ARG A 60 4.84 -19.39 6.27
CA ARG A 60 3.67 -20.19 6.67
C ARG A 60 3.38 -21.28 5.66
N LYS A 61 2.68 -22.35 6.08
CA LYS A 61 2.24 -23.42 5.18
C LYS A 61 1.25 -22.92 4.11
N GLU A 62 0.44 -21.92 4.46
CA GLU A 62 -0.60 -21.33 3.60
C GLU A 62 -0.04 -20.40 2.52
N SER A 63 1.24 -19.98 2.64
CA SER A 63 1.84 -19.03 1.67
C SER A 63 1.86 -19.54 0.23
N ASP A 64 1.94 -20.87 0.03
CA ASP A 64 1.89 -21.46 -1.30
C ASP A 64 0.46 -21.45 -1.87
N ASN A 65 -0.54 -21.72 -1.04
CA ASN A 65 -1.95 -21.65 -1.43
C ASN A 65 -2.36 -20.22 -1.80
N GLU A 66 -1.83 -19.22 -1.12
CA GLU A 66 -2.05 -17.81 -1.45
C GLU A 66 -1.51 -17.48 -2.85
N ILE A 67 -0.30 -17.93 -3.17
CA ILE A 67 0.31 -17.73 -4.50
C ILE A 67 -0.50 -18.43 -5.59
N GLU A 68 -0.90 -19.68 -5.39
CA GLU A 68 -1.70 -20.42 -6.36
C GLU A 68 -3.09 -19.80 -6.58
N MET A 69 -3.72 -19.29 -5.52
CA MET A 69 -4.98 -18.54 -5.62
C MET A 69 -4.81 -17.31 -6.51
N ILE A 70 -3.78 -16.50 -6.28
CA ILE A 70 -3.52 -15.28 -7.06
C ILE A 70 -3.23 -15.64 -8.51
N LYS A 71 -2.39 -16.66 -8.74
CA LYS A 71 -2.02 -17.16 -10.07
C LYS A 71 -3.24 -17.60 -10.87
N SER A 72 -4.15 -18.35 -10.23
CA SER A 72 -5.41 -18.81 -10.87
C SER A 72 -6.27 -17.61 -11.27
N ILE A 73 -6.46 -16.64 -10.38
CA ILE A 73 -7.25 -15.43 -10.66
C ILE A 73 -6.61 -14.60 -11.78
N CYS A 74 -5.29 -14.50 -11.84
CA CYS A 74 -4.58 -13.80 -12.91
C CYS A 74 -4.78 -14.52 -14.25
N ALA A 75 -4.71 -15.86 -14.29
CA ALA A 75 -4.92 -16.65 -15.48
C ALA A 75 -6.35 -16.50 -16.02
N GLU A 76 -7.37 -16.55 -15.16
CA GLU A 76 -8.77 -16.31 -15.51
C GLU A 76 -9.00 -14.95 -16.19
N ASN A 77 -8.28 -13.91 -15.74
CA ASN A 77 -8.38 -12.55 -16.26
C ASN A 77 -7.34 -12.21 -17.34
N LYS A 78 -6.52 -13.18 -17.77
CA LYS A 78 -5.43 -12.99 -18.75
C LYS A 78 -4.41 -11.94 -18.34
N ILE A 79 -4.11 -11.83 -17.04
CA ILE A 79 -3.14 -10.92 -16.46
C ILE A 79 -1.81 -11.66 -16.25
N ASN A 80 -0.71 -11.05 -16.67
CA ASN A 80 0.62 -11.62 -16.44
C ASN A 80 0.93 -11.68 -14.94
N PHE A 81 1.51 -12.81 -14.51
CA PHE A 81 1.79 -13.07 -13.10
C PHE A 81 3.27 -13.37 -12.88
N HIS A 82 3.91 -12.60 -12.01
CA HIS A 82 5.28 -12.81 -11.54
C HIS A 82 5.25 -13.23 -10.07
N SER A 83 6.04 -14.24 -9.71
CA SER A 83 6.20 -14.62 -8.30
C SER A 83 7.66 -14.95 -7.98
N GLU A 84 8.08 -14.64 -6.75
CA GLU A 84 9.43 -14.91 -6.24
C GLU A 84 9.37 -15.50 -4.84
N ILE A 85 10.23 -16.49 -4.58
CA ILE A 85 10.36 -17.11 -3.27
C ILE A 85 11.58 -16.52 -2.56
N PHE A 86 11.35 -15.81 -1.46
CA PHE A 86 12.41 -15.20 -0.68
C PHE A 86 12.76 -16.04 0.54
N ARG A 87 13.95 -16.63 0.54
CA ARG A 87 14.56 -17.19 1.75
C ARG A 87 15.26 -16.05 2.50
N ILE A 88 14.81 -15.77 3.73
CA ILE A 88 15.36 -14.70 4.57
C ILE A 88 16.12 -15.33 5.71
N ASP A 89 17.46 -15.17 5.68
CA ASP A 89 18.33 -15.52 6.79
C ASP A 89 18.42 -14.33 7.76
N LYS A 90 18.01 -14.56 9.01
CA LYS A 90 18.02 -13.55 10.07
C LYS A 90 19.39 -13.33 10.70
N GLN A 91 20.31 -14.30 10.57
CA GLN A 91 21.55 -14.33 11.36
C GLN A 91 22.63 -13.39 10.83
N SER A 92 22.54 -12.94 9.56
CA SER A 92 23.68 -12.29 8.89
C SER A 92 23.73 -10.75 8.97
N THR A 93 22.68 -10.03 9.43
CA THR A 93 22.63 -8.57 9.20
C THR A 93 22.21 -7.70 10.38
N GLY A 94 21.81 -8.24 11.51
CA GLY A 94 21.26 -7.46 12.65
C GLY A 94 19.92 -6.76 12.37
N LYS A 95 19.38 -6.87 11.14
CA LYS A 95 18.10 -6.28 10.75
C LYS A 95 16.93 -7.21 11.09
N SER A 96 15.76 -6.61 11.34
CA SER A 96 14.56 -7.41 11.55
C SER A 96 14.13 -8.13 10.25
N PHE A 97 13.47 -9.29 10.38
CA PHE A 97 12.91 -10.04 9.26
C PHE A 97 12.08 -9.14 8.31
N GLN A 98 11.25 -8.26 8.87
CA GLN A 98 10.40 -7.36 8.08
C GLN A 98 11.21 -6.34 7.27
N MET A 99 12.31 -5.83 7.82
CA MET A 99 13.19 -4.92 7.09
C MET A 99 13.84 -5.62 5.91
N LEU A 100 14.39 -6.83 6.14
CA LEU A 100 15.01 -7.63 5.08
C LEU A 100 14.00 -8.06 4.01
N ALA A 101 12.82 -8.52 4.43
CA ALA A 101 11.73 -8.87 3.53
C ALA A 101 11.32 -7.67 2.66
N ARG A 102 11.21 -6.49 3.27
CA ARG A 102 10.88 -5.26 2.55
C ARG A 102 11.98 -4.88 1.55
N GLU A 103 13.25 -4.88 1.95
CA GLU A 103 14.39 -4.57 1.07
C GLU A 103 14.43 -5.49 -0.14
N LYS A 104 14.36 -6.82 0.09
CA LYS A 104 14.37 -7.82 -1.00
C LYS A 104 13.18 -7.64 -1.95
N ARG A 105 11.99 -7.44 -1.40
CA ARG A 105 10.77 -7.21 -2.17
C ARG A 105 10.87 -6.00 -3.10
N TYR A 106 11.28 -4.84 -2.58
CA TYR A 106 11.38 -3.64 -3.40
C TYR A 106 12.51 -3.71 -4.43
N LYS A 107 13.62 -4.40 -4.10
CA LYS A 107 14.69 -4.68 -5.07
C LYS A 107 14.17 -5.54 -6.22
N TRP A 108 13.41 -6.59 -5.91
CA TRP A 108 12.82 -7.47 -6.92
C TRP A 108 11.79 -6.73 -7.78
N PHE A 109 10.90 -5.96 -7.18
CA PHE A 109 9.94 -5.14 -7.94
C PHE A 109 10.65 -4.19 -8.90
N LYS A 110 11.73 -3.54 -8.47
CA LYS A 110 12.53 -2.66 -9.33
C LYS A 110 13.17 -3.42 -10.49
N ASN A 111 13.65 -4.63 -10.26
CA ASN A 111 14.19 -5.49 -11.32
C ASN A 111 13.09 -5.83 -12.34
N LEU A 112 11.90 -6.27 -11.91
CA LEU A 112 10.77 -6.53 -12.80
C LEU A 112 10.35 -5.28 -13.59
N MET A 113 10.30 -4.12 -12.93
CA MET A 113 9.96 -2.87 -13.63
C MET A 113 10.95 -2.57 -14.76
N ASN A 114 12.25 -2.78 -14.54
CA ASN A 114 13.27 -2.56 -15.55
C ASN A 114 13.22 -3.63 -16.66
N GLU A 115 13.06 -4.90 -16.29
CA GLU A 115 13.07 -6.03 -17.23
C GLU A 115 11.86 -6.00 -18.19
N PHE A 116 10.68 -5.68 -17.66
CA PHE A 116 9.43 -5.67 -18.42
C PHE A 116 8.93 -4.26 -18.78
N SER A 117 9.74 -3.24 -18.52
CA SER A 117 9.43 -1.83 -18.84
C SER A 117 8.11 -1.33 -18.22
N TYR A 118 7.81 -1.73 -16.96
CA TYR A 118 6.67 -1.15 -16.24
C TYR A 118 6.98 0.28 -15.80
N ASP A 119 6.08 1.21 -16.08
CA ASP A 119 6.22 2.61 -15.70
C ASP A 119 6.10 2.82 -14.19
N TYR A 120 5.16 2.12 -13.54
CA TYR A 120 4.84 2.31 -12.14
C TYR A 120 4.60 1.00 -11.39
N LEU A 121 5.06 0.98 -10.14
CA LEU A 121 4.67 0.00 -9.13
C LEU A 121 3.45 0.50 -8.36
N VAL A 122 2.38 -0.28 -8.29
CA VAL A 122 1.17 0.07 -7.53
C VAL A 122 1.06 -0.81 -6.28
N THR A 123 0.82 -0.18 -5.12
CA THR A 123 0.74 -0.88 -3.83
C THR A 123 -0.52 -0.49 -3.07
N ALA A 124 -1.07 -1.44 -2.30
CA ALA A 124 -2.34 -1.33 -1.59
C ALA A 124 -2.23 -0.67 -0.19
N HIS A 125 -1.35 0.32 -0.01
CA HIS A 125 -1.32 1.09 1.24
C HIS A 125 -2.59 1.92 1.38
N HIS A 126 -3.11 2.03 2.61
CA HIS A 126 -4.36 2.71 2.92
C HIS A 126 -4.19 3.73 4.08
N ALA A 127 -5.24 4.47 4.41
CA ALA A 127 -5.17 5.56 5.38
C ALA A 127 -4.69 5.11 6.78
N ASP A 128 -5.16 3.94 7.25
CA ASP A 128 -4.70 3.42 8.55
C ASP A 128 -3.19 3.11 8.55
N ASP A 129 -2.61 2.57 7.44
CA ASP A 129 -1.14 2.37 7.31
C ASP A 129 -0.37 3.70 7.38
N ASN A 130 -0.95 4.76 6.80
CA ASN A 130 -0.36 6.09 6.84
C ASN A 130 -0.29 6.61 8.28
N ILE A 131 -1.38 6.48 9.04
CA ILE A 131 -1.44 6.91 10.43
C ILE A 131 -0.51 6.08 11.32
N GLU A 132 -0.46 4.76 11.14
CA GLU A 132 0.52 3.91 11.81
C GLU A 132 1.96 4.42 11.59
N THR A 133 2.26 4.82 10.35
CA THR A 133 3.59 5.36 10.00
C THR A 133 3.85 6.71 10.66
N ILE A 134 2.87 7.61 10.68
CA ILE A 134 2.97 8.91 11.35
C ILE A 134 3.21 8.75 12.84
N LEU A 135 2.42 7.90 13.51
CA LEU A 135 2.55 7.64 14.95
C LEU A 135 3.90 7.00 15.30
N LEU A 136 4.40 6.08 14.47
CA LEU A 136 5.73 5.50 14.63
C LEU A 136 6.85 6.54 14.46
N ASN A 137 6.74 7.40 13.46
CA ASN A 137 7.71 8.45 13.21
C ASN A 137 7.70 9.45 14.37
N PHE A 138 6.52 9.86 14.83
CA PHE A 138 6.35 10.76 15.96
C PHE A 138 6.99 10.20 17.25
N SER A 139 6.84 8.89 17.51
CA SER A 139 7.44 8.23 18.67
C SER A 139 8.98 8.12 18.60
N ARG A 140 9.61 8.44 17.47
CA ARG A 140 11.07 8.29 17.24
C ARG A 140 11.76 9.60 16.96
N THR A 141 11.18 10.71 17.35
CA THR A 141 11.67 12.05 17.02
C THR A 141 11.80 12.23 15.51
N THR A 142 10.83 12.88 14.90
CA THR A 142 10.81 13.08 13.46
C THR A 142 10.77 14.56 13.12
N GLY A 143 11.44 14.92 12.02
CA GLY A 143 11.24 16.21 11.39
C GLY A 143 9.93 16.28 10.60
N PHE A 144 9.66 17.44 10.00
CA PHE A 144 8.44 17.73 9.26
C PHE A 144 8.06 16.65 8.24
N LYS A 145 9.02 16.17 7.45
CA LYS A 145 8.81 15.10 6.43
C LYS A 145 8.26 13.80 7.02
N GLY A 146 8.62 13.46 8.26
CA GLY A 146 8.11 12.24 8.89
C GLY A 146 6.66 12.34 9.35
N LEU A 147 6.16 13.55 9.61
CA LEU A 147 4.77 13.83 9.93
C LEU A 147 3.84 13.74 8.72
N LEU A 148 4.38 13.84 7.51
CA LEU A 148 3.61 13.68 6.27
C LEU A 148 3.28 12.21 5.97
N GLY A 149 3.89 11.28 6.70
CA GLY A 149 3.62 9.84 6.58
C GLY A 149 4.05 9.24 5.24
N ILE A 150 3.22 8.39 4.67
CA ILE A 150 3.48 7.70 3.42
C ILE A 150 3.11 8.62 2.24
N PRO A 151 4.01 8.89 1.28
CA PRO A 151 3.66 9.67 0.10
C PRO A 151 2.74 8.88 -0.83
N GLU A 152 1.78 9.56 -1.47
CA GLU A 152 0.85 8.97 -2.43
C GLU A 152 1.56 8.49 -3.69
N SER A 153 2.51 9.30 -4.18
CA SER A 153 3.38 8.99 -5.32
C SER A 153 4.82 9.36 -4.97
N LYS A 154 5.76 8.43 -5.17
CA LYS A 154 7.20 8.67 -5.00
C LYS A 154 8.02 7.60 -5.71
N ASN A 155 9.04 8.01 -6.48
CA ASN A 155 9.98 7.10 -7.15
C ASN A 155 9.26 5.98 -7.93
N GLN A 156 8.32 6.33 -8.79
CA GLN A 156 7.51 5.41 -9.59
C GLN A 156 6.63 4.45 -8.76
N ILE A 157 6.43 4.70 -7.46
CA ILE A 157 5.55 3.91 -6.60
C ILE A 157 4.29 4.68 -6.33
N LEU A 158 3.14 4.14 -6.72
CA LEU A 158 1.81 4.71 -6.55
C LEU A 158 1.03 4.01 -5.45
N ARG A 159 0.22 4.78 -4.73
CA ARG A 159 -0.62 4.29 -3.63
C ARG A 159 -2.03 4.87 -3.74
N PRO A 160 -2.79 4.42 -4.74
CA PRO A 160 -4.08 5.03 -5.07
C PRO A 160 -5.15 4.81 -3.99
N MET A 161 -4.91 3.89 -3.05
CA MET A 161 -5.84 3.63 -1.95
C MET A 161 -5.47 4.35 -0.65
N LEU A 162 -4.44 5.22 -0.64
CA LEU A 162 -3.93 5.84 0.58
C LEU A 162 -4.92 6.79 1.27
N SER A 163 -5.90 7.30 0.54
CA SER A 163 -6.98 8.15 1.06
C SER A 163 -8.15 7.37 1.68
N PHE A 164 -8.23 6.04 1.49
CA PHE A 164 -9.34 5.22 1.95
C PHE A 164 -9.01 4.52 3.27
N GLU A 165 -9.96 4.51 4.19
CA GLU A 165 -9.86 3.78 5.45
C GLU A 165 -10.00 2.27 5.25
N LYS A 166 -9.38 1.49 6.11
CA LYS A 166 -9.43 0.02 6.09
C LYS A 166 -10.85 -0.54 6.04
N GLU A 167 -11.75 0.07 6.79
CA GLU A 167 -13.16 -0.34 6.85
C GLU A 167 -13.86 -0.20 5.48
N ILE A 168 -13.59 0.89 4.76
CA ILE A 168 -14.13 1.13 3.41
C ILE A 168 -13.65 0.04 2.45
N ILE A 169 -12.37 -0.34 2.54
CA ILE A 169 -11.78 -1.40 1.71
C ILE A 169 -12.44 -2.75 2.00
N ILE A 170 -12.62 -3.10 3.28
CA ILE A 170 -13.29 -4.35 3.67
C ILE A 170 -14.75 -4.36 3.18
N ASN A 171 -15.47 -3.25 3.32
CA ASN A 171 -16.84 -3.14 2.85
C ASN A 171 -16.94 -3.28 1.33
N TYR A 172 -16.00 -2.68 0.59
CA TYR A 172 -15.88 -2.87 -0.85
C TYR A 172 -15.66 -4.35 -1.22
N ALA A 173 -14.72 -5.01 -0.54
CA ALA A 173 -14.41 -6.43 -0.77
C ALA A 173 -15.64 -7.32 -0.55
N LYS A 174 -16.37 -7.11 0.54
CA LYS A 174 -17.61 -7.86 0.87
C LYS A 174 -18.69 -7.61 -0.17
N LYS A 175 -18.96 -6.34 -0.53
CA LYS A 175 -19.97 -5.96 -1.53
C LYS A 175 -19.70 -6.60 -2.90
N ASN A 176 -18.43 -6.67 -3.30
CA ASN A 176 -18.02 -7.22 -4.60
C ASN A 176 -17.66 -8.71 -4.55
N LYS A 177 -17.88 -9.38 -3.41
CA LYS A 177 -17.60 -10.82 -3.21
C LYS A 177 -16.16 -11.22 -3.58
N ILE A 178 -15.20 -10.32 -3.31
CA ILE A 178 -13.79 -10.56 -3.58
C ILE A 178 -13.29 -11.63 -2.63
N LYS A 179 -12.56 -12.63 -3.14
CA LYS A 179 -11.89 -13.65 -2.33
C LYS A 179 -10.54 -13.11 -1.86
N TRP A 180 -10.20 -13.32 -0.59
CA TRP A 180 -8.90 -12.99 -0.02
C TRP A 180 -8.48 -14.01 1.03
N SER A 181 -7.19 -14.06 1.33
CA SER A 181 -6.64 -14.87 2.42
C SER A 181 -6.54 -14.02 3.70
N GLU A 182 -6.97 -14.59 4.84
CA GLU A 182 -6.79 -13.93 6.13
C GLU A 182 -5.36 -14.12 6.64
N ASP A 183 -4.67 -13.02 6.88
CA ASP A 183 -3.30 -13.05 7.41
C ASP A 183 -3.29 -13.37 8.92
N SER A 184 -2.98 -14.62 9.27
CA SER A 184 -2.84 -15.05 10.67
C SER A 184 -1.68 -14.35 11.41
N SER A 185 -0.69 -13.76 10.71
CA SER A 185 0.42 -13.02 11.33
C SER A 185 -0.01 -11.70 11.97
N ASN A 186 -1.19 -11.18 11.62
CA ASN A 186 -1.81 -10.04 12.28
C ASN A 186 -2.14 -10.29 13.76
N LYS A 187 -2.08 -11.55 14.23
CA LYS A 187 -2.37 -11.93 15.64
C LYS A 187 -1.20 -11.67 16.58
N THR A 188 0.03 -11.49 16.12
CA THR A 188 1.20 -11.33 17.00
C THR A 188 1.50 -9.86 17.29
N ASN A 189 1.70 -9.52 18.58
CA ASN A 189 2.08 -8.15 19.04
C ASN A 189 3.60 -7.88 18.97
N LEU A 190 4.36 -8.70 18.24
CA LEU A 190 5.83 -8.65 18.19
C LEU A 190 6.40 -7.37 17.57
N TYR A 191 5.59 -6.59 16.87
CA TYR A 191 6.05 -5.42 16.13
C TYR A 191 5.34 -4.14 16.57
N ASN A 192 6.06 -3.03 16.63
CA ASN A 192 5.54 -1.74 17.07
C ASN A 192 4.32 -1.28 16.24
N ARG A 193 4.28 -1.59 14.95
CA ARG A 193 3.11 -1.33 14.10
C ARG A 193 1.85 -2.07 14.59
N ASN A 194 1.99 -3.34 14.93
CA ASN A 194 0.86 -4.12 15.44
C ASN A 194 0.37 -3.60 16.79
N LYS A 195 1.28 -3.09 17.65
CA LYS A 195 0.90 -2.43 18.91
C LYS A 195 0.09 -1.16 18.66
N ILE A 196 0.51 -0.33 17.70
CA ILE A 196 -0.26 0.87 17.33
C ILE A 196 -1.64 0.47 16.81
N ARG A 197 -1.70 -0.47 15.86
CA ARG A 197 -2.96 -0.93 15.25
C ARG A 197 -3.94 -1.50 16.25
N LYS A 198 -3.47 -2.31 17.18
CA LYS A 198 -4.33 -3.04 18.12
C LYS A 198 -4.67 -2.27 19.39
N ASN A 199 -3.74 -1.44 19.89
CA ASN A 199 -3.86 -0.85 21.21
C ASN A 199 -4.06 0.67 21.15
N ILE A 200 -3.49 1.38 20.16
CA ILE A 200 -3.53 2.84 20.13
C ILE A 200 -4.65 3.35 19.22
N LEU A 201 -4.72 2.83 17.99
CA LEU A 201 -5.71 3.29 17.02
C LEU A 201 -7.15 3.09 17.49
N PRO A 202 -7.55 1.98 18.16
CA PRO A 202 -8.90 1.84 18.69
C PRO A 202 -9.24 2.93 19.71
N ILE A 203 -8.35 3.23 20.66
CA ILE A 203 -8.55 4.27 21.67
C ILE A 203 -8.71 5.64 21.00
N LEU A 204 -7.88 5.97 20.00
CA LEU A 204 -7.99 7.24 19.29
C LEU A 204 -9.31 7.35 18.49
N LYS A 205 -9.81 6.24 17.96
CA LYS A 205 -11.12 6.17 17.29
C LYS A 205 -12.29 6.26 18.29
N GLU A 206 -12.13 5.79 19.52
CA GLU A 206 -13.12 6.01 20.60
C GLU A 206 -13.22 7.49 20.99
N ILE A 207 -12.08 8.18 21.11
CA ILE A 207 -12.02 9.62 21.40
C ILE A 207 -12.61 10.43 20.24
N ASN A 208 -12.28 10.07 19.00
CA ASN A 208 -12.78 10.72 17.80
C ASN A 208 -13.11 9.67 16.73
N PRO A 209 -14.39 9.31 16.51
CA PRO A 209 -14.78 8.35 15.48
C PRO A 209 -14.31 8.70 14.07
N SER A 210 -14.06 9.98 13.80
CA SER A 210 -13.51 10.48 12.51
C SER A 210 -12.00 10.66 12.55
N PHE A 211 -11.28 10.04 13.50
CA PHE A 211 -9.84 10.26 13.72
C PHE A 211 -9.01 10.08 12.45
N ILE A 212 -9.23 9.01 11.70
CA ILE A 212 -8.50 8.72 10.46
C ILE A 212 -8.68 9.86 9.45
N HIS A 213 -9.93 10.30 9.24
CA HIS A 213 -10.24 11.41 8.35
C HIS A 213 -9.60 12.72 8.82
N SER A 214 -9.68 13.02 10.11
CA SER A 214 -9.13 14.25 10.70
C SER A 214 -7.62 14.33 10.51
N ILE A 215 -6.88 13.25 10.78
CA ILE A 215 -5.43 13.20 10.57
C ILE A 215 -5.09 13.29 9.08
N SER A 216 -5.79 12.56 8.21
CA SER A 216 -5.58 12.64 6.76
C SER A 216 -5.75 14.07 6.24
N THR A 217 -6.77 14.78 6.72
CA THR A 217 -7.00 16.20 6.39
C THR A 217 -5.86 17.08 6.87
N SER A 218 -5.39 16.86 8.10
CA SER A 218 -4.26 17.62 8.68
C SER A 218 -2.96 17.37 7.89
N VAL A 219 -2.67 16.13 7.54
CA VAL A 219 -1.51 15.75 6.72
C VAL A 219 -1.57 16.41 5.34
N ASN A 220 -2.74 16.45 4.71
CA ASN A 220 -2.89 17.11 3.40
C ASN A 220 -2.62 18.63 3.49
N ARG A 221 -3.07 19.29 4.57
CA ARG A 221 -2.73 20.70 4.81
C ARG A 221 -1.23 20.91 5.00
N LEU A 222 -0.57 20.03 5.77
CA LEU A 222 0.88 20.08 5.95
C LEU A 222 1.63 19.86 4.62
N ARG A 223 1.18 18.97 3.76
CA ARG A 223 1.76 18.75 2.41
C ARG A 223 1.66 20.03 1.55
N LEU A 224 0.52 20.70 1.56
CA LEU A 224 0.35 21.96 0.85
C LEU A 224 1.35 23.03 1.37
N THR A 225 1.54 23.08 2.67
CA THR A 225 2.52 23.98 3.30
C THR A 225 3.95 23.62 2.88
N GLU A 226 4.31 22.31 2.84
CA GLU A 226 5.63 21.87 2.38
C GLU A 226 5.88 22.28 0.92
N ASN A 227 4.92 22.04 0.04
CA ASN A 227 5.04 22.43 -1.36
C ASN A 227 5.24 23.94 -1.51
N PHE A 228 4.46 24.75 -0.79
CA PHE A 228 4.61 26.20 -0.81
C PHE A 228 6.00 26.66 -0.33
N ILE A 229 6.52 26.04 0.74
CA ILE A 229 7.86 26.33 1.26
C ILE A 229 8.93 25.95 0.24
N ASN A 230 8.86 24.75 -0.35
CA ASN A 230 9.80 24.29 -1.36
C ASN A 230 9.79 25.20 -2.60
N ASP A 231 8.60 25.56 -3.12
CA ASP A 231 8.47 26.50 -4.24
C ASP A 231 9.09 27.88 -3.96
N LYS A 232 9.05 28.33 -2.72
CA LYS A 232 9.70 29.59 -2.32
C LYS A 232 11.21 29.45 -2.20
N LEU A 233 11.70 28.35 -1.64
CA LEU A 233 13.13 28.06 -1.53
C LEU A 233 13.78 27.93 -2.89
N ASP A 234 13.15 27.20 -3.83
CA ASP A 234 13.65 27.03 -5.21
C ASP A 234 13.72 28.34 -6.01
N LYS A 235 12.96 29.38 -5.57
CA LYS A 235 13.02 30.73 -6.17
C LYS A 235 14.08 31.63 -5.55
N PHE A 236 14.61 31.25 -4.38
CA PHE A 236 15.65 31.99 -3.68
C PHE A 236 17.06 31.46 -3.92
N LEU A 237 17.18 30.21 -4.42
CA LEU A 237 18.44 29.56 -4.80
C LEU A 237 18.69 29.66 -6.29
#